data_8130cca74cda15b95e22b3f4cc8bfa6f
#
_entry.id   8130cca74cda15b95e22b3f4cc8bfa6f
#
_cell.length_a   1.000
_cell.length_b   1.000
_cell.length_c   1.000
_cell.angle_alpha   90.00
_cell.angle_beta   90.00
_cell.angle_gamma   90.00
#
_symmetry.space_group_name_H-M   'P 1'
#
loop_
_entity.id
_entity.type
_entity.pdbx_description
1 polymer ?
#
loop_
_entity_poly.entity_id
_entity_poly.type
_entity_poly.pdbx_seq_one_letter_code
_entity_poly.pdbx_strand_id
1 'polypeptide(L)'
;MKSNLFVIFLIFLTACSESIKPVDTAVENQILYIGNGTEPQDLDPHIVTGVPESKVLMALLEGLVIRNPDGPTPLPGVATSWEISNDGKTYTFNLRKDAAWSNGDSVTAFDFVYAWKRVLLPSLGSKYPDMLYDVVNAEEFNKGSITNFSKVGVKAIDDSTLQVHLKNPAPYFLELLCHYTTRPVHKATIEAFGEIDTAGSQWTRPGNFVGNGPFTLDTWELNKVIIVKKNPTYWNNAVVKLNEIHFFPVDNASREDLMFRSGQLHVTSTVPPEKVESYKD
;
A
#
# COMPACT_ATOMS: atom_id res chain seq x y z
N MET A 1 -3.18 -84.80 17.07
CA MET A 1 -3.14 -83.41 17.47
C MET A 1 -2.96 -82.58 16.20
N LYS A 2 -4.05 -81.89 15.73
CA LYS A 2 -3.99 -80.96 14.56
C LYS A 2 -3.95 -79.55 15.08
N SER A 3 -2.84 -78.82 14.85
CA SER A 3 -2.65 -77.43 15.23
C SER A 3 -3.28 -76.53 14.13
N ASN A 4 -4.31 -75.78 14.49
CA ASN A 4 -4.88 -74.78 13.63
C ASN A 4 -4.10 -73.49 13.78
N LEU A 5 -3.37 -73.07 12.73
CA LEU A 5 -2.69 -71.81 12.64
C LEU A 5 -3.71 -70.72 12.17
N PHE A 6 -4.07 -69.80 13.08
CA PHE A 6 -4.97 -68.69 12.75
C PHE A 6 -4.10 -67.52 12.26
N VAL A 7 -4.14 -67.23 10.95
CA VAL A 7 -3.46 -66.05 10.37
C VAL A 7 -4.39 -64.87 10.48
N ILE A 8 -4.02 -63.94 11.38
CA ILE A 8 -4.71 -62.61 11.51
C ILE A 8 -4.18 -61.68 10.42
N PHE A 9 -5.04 -61.39 9.44
CA PHE A 9 -4.77 -60.40 8.39
C PHE A 9 -5.06 -59.00 8.94
N LEU A 10 -4.02 -58.26 9.32
CA LEU A 10 -4.14 -56.86 9.73
C LEU A 10 -4.35 -55.98 8.48
N ILE A 11 -5.59 -55.53 8.23
CA ILE A 11 -5.90 -54.55 7.19
C ILE A 11 -5.49 -53.17 7.70
N PHE A 12 -4.37 -52.63 7.20
CA PHE A 12 -4.03 -51.24 7.35
C PHE A 12 -4.95 -50.40 6.47
N LEU A 13 -5.99 -49.81 7.06
CA LEU A 13 -6.75 -48.72 6.45
C LEU A 13 -5.82 -47.48 6.45
N THR A 14 -5.14 -47.24 5.32
CA THR A 14 -4.54 -45.93 5.05
C THR A 14 -5.68 -44.95 4.80
N ALA A 15 -6.09 -44.25 5.84
CA ALA A 15 -6.91 -43.07 5.68
C ALA A 15 -6.09 -42.05 4.89
N CYS A 16 -6.41 -41.82 3.62
CA CYS A 16 -6.01 -40.60 2.92
C CYS A 16 -6.67 -39.44 3.63
N SER A 17 -5.98 -38.83 4.58
CA SER A 17 -6.32 -37.51 5.08
C SER A 17 -6.05 -36.57 3.92
N GLU A 18 -7.09 -35.97 3.31
CA GLU A 18 -6.92 -34.83 2.44
C GLU A 18 -6.17 -33.76 3.24
N SER A 19 -4.98 -33.40 2.81
CA SER A 19 -4.22 -32.34 3.45
C SER A 19 -4.98 -31.02 3.25
N ILE A 20 -5.44 -30.42 4.35
CA ILE A 20 -6.08 -29.11 4.34
C ILE A 20 -5.12 -28.13 3.66
N LYS A 21 -5.58 -27.47 2.61
CA LYS A 21 -4.74 -26.48 1.90
C LYS A 21 -4.59 -25.22 2.76
N PRO A 22 -3.42 -24.57 2.74
CA PRO A 22 -3.21 -23.34 3.48
C PRO A 22 -4.28 -22.25 3.22
N VAL A 23 -4.74 -22.11 1.97
CA VAL A 23 -5.79 -21.15 1.60
C VAL A 23 -7.14 -21.44 2.27
N ASP A 24 -7.50 -22.70 2.49
CA ASP A 24 -8.79 -23.04 3.11
C ASP A 24 -8.82 -22.55 4.57
N THR A 25 -7.76 -22.85 5.33
CA THR A 25 -7.60 -22.33 6.70
C THR A 25 -7.50 -20.80 6.73
N ALA A 26 -6.85 -20.18 5.73
CA ALA A 26 -6.71 -18.74 5.63
C ALA A 26 -8.07 -18.06 5.41
N VAL A 27 -8.96 -18.64 4.60
CA VAL A 27 -10.33 -18.12 4.39
C VAL A 27 -11.11 -18.09 5.70
N GLU A 28 -11.06 -19.16 6.49
CA GLU A 28 -11.72 -19.23 7.80
C GLU A 28 -11.24 -18.11 8.75
N ASN A 29 -9.96 -17.77 8.69
CA ASN A 29 -9.33 -16.74 9.51
C ASN A 29 -9.36 -15.34 8.86
N GLN A 30 -9.98 -15.18 7.69
CA GLN A 30 -10.03 -13.93 6.92
C GLN A 30 -8.62 -13.40 6.57
N ILE A 31 -7.74 -14.30 6.15
CA ILE A 31 -6.36 -14.00 5.72
C ILE A 31 -6.28 -14.15 4.20
N LEU A 32 -5.66 -13.19 3.53
CA LEU A 32 -5.43 -13.22 2.09
C LEU A 32 -3.95 -13.50 1.79
N TYR A 33 -3.68 -14.56 1.03
CA TYR A 33 -2.34 -14.92 0.56
C TYR A 33 -2.14 -14.46 -0.89
N ILE A 34 -1.19 -13.55 -1.12
CA ILE A 34 -0.93 -12.92 -2.42
C ILE A 34 0.51 -13.20 -2.85
N GLY A 35 0.70 -13.68 -4.06
CA GLY A 35 2.00 -13.63 -4.73
C GLY A 35 2.35 -12.18 -5.07
N ASN A 36 3.50 -11.71 -4.62
CA ASN A 36 3.87 -10.30 -4.73
C ASN A 36 4.87 -10.00 -5.86
N GLY A 37 5.33 -11.02 -6.58
CA GLY A 37 6.44 -10.89 -7.52
C GLY A 37 7.77 -10.82 -6.78
N THR A 38 8.60 -9.84 -7.06
CA THR A 38 9.91 -9.70 -6.41
C THR A 38 9.80 -9.16 -4.98
N GLU A 39 10.89 -9.33 -4.23
CA GLU A 39 11.04 -8.69 -2.90
C GLU A 39 11.02 -7.17 -3.05
N PRO A 40 10.21 -6.44 -2.25
CA PRO A 40 10.26 -4.98 -2.18
C PRO A 40 11.64 -4.48 -1.73
N GLN A 41 12.14 -3.43 -2.39
CA GLN A 41 13.42 -2.83 -2.01
C GLN A 41 13.31 -2.03 -0.71
N ASP A 42 12.21 -1.34 -0.53
CA ASP A 42 11.85 -0.56 0.65
C ASP A 42 10.32 -0.35 0.69
N LEU A 43 9.81 0.27 1.75
CA LEU A 43 8.41 0.71 1.86
C LEU A 43 8.30 2.23 2.07
N ASP A 44 9.30 3.00 1.66
CA ASP A 44 9.21 4.45 1.60
C ASP A 44 8.47 4.88 0.31
N PRO A 45 7.22 5.41 0.41
CA PRO A 45 6.40 5.72 -0.76
C PRO A 45 7.01 6.79 -1.67
N HIS A 46 8.00 7.54 -1.17
CA HIS A 46 8.58 8.66 -1.89
C HIS A 46 9.84 8.28 -2.69
N ILE A 47 10.40 7.06 -2.48
CA ILE A 47 11.64 6.64 -3.17
C ILE A 47 11.49 5.34 -3.97
N VAL A 48 10.52 4.48 -3.64
CA VAL A 48 10.31 3.20 -4.33
C VAL A 48 9.56 3.37 -5.65
N THR A 49 9.73 2.38 -6.56
CA THR A 49 9.15 2.45 -7.91
C THR A 49 8.42 1.18 -8.34
N GLY A 50 8.52 0.11 -7.56
CA GLY A 50 8.06 -1.22 -7.96
C GLY A 50 6.57 -1.46 -7.74
N VAL A 51 6.01 -2.37 -8.53
CA VAL A 51 4.66 -2.92 -8.32
C VAL A 51 4.57 -3.70 -7.00
N PRO A 52 5.59 -4.48 -6.59
CA PRO A 52 5.59 -5.16 -5.30
C PRO A 52 5.44 -4.20 -4.11
N GLU A 53 6.18 -3.08 -4.12
CA GLU A 53 6.10 -2.03 -3.12
C GLU A 53 4.72 -1.37 -3.13
N SER A 54 4.21 -1.04 -4.31
CA SER A 54 2.91 -0.39 -4.48
C SER A 54 1.79 -1.19 -3.83
N LYS A 55 1.75 -2.52 -4.01
CA LYS A 55 0.71 -3.38 -3.42
C LYS A 55 0.71 -3.29 -1.88
N VAL A 56 1.89 -3.35 -1.26
CA VAL A 56 2.03 -3.25 0.20
C VAL A 56 1.69 -1.84 0.68
N LEU A 57 2.20 -0.81 0.01
CA LEU A 57 1.93 0.59 0.35
C LEU A 57 0.45 0.97 0.22
N MET A 58 -0.27 0.36 -0.73
CA MET A 58 -1.73 0.53 -0.86
C MET A 58 -2.50 0.01 0.36
N ALA A 59 -1.98 -0.99 1.06
CA ALA A 59 -2.58 -1.49 2.30
C ALA A 59 -2.20 -0.63 3.53
N LEU A 60 -1.01 -0.03 3.54
CA LEU A 60 -0.44 0.68 4.70
C LEU A 60 -0.78 2.16 4.76
N LEU A 61 -1.03 2.81 3.62
CA LEU A 61 -1.24 4.25 3.53
C LEU A 61 -2.50 4.57 2.73
N GLU A 62 -3.15 5.67 3.06
CA GLU A 62 -4.29 6.24 2.33
C GLU A 62 -4.00 7.69 1.94
N GLY A 63 -4.37 8.09 0.71
CA GLY A 63 -4.21 9.44 0.18
C GLY A 63 -5.44 10.32 0.41
N LEU A 64 -5.42 11.54 -0.15
CA LEU A 64 -6.59 12.43 -0.20
C LEU A 64 -7.77 11.73 -0.85
N VAL A 65 -7.51 11.04 -1.94
CA VAL A 65 -8.47 10.25 -2.71
C VAL A 65 -7.95 8.84 -2.91
N ILE A 66 -8.84 7.89 -3.16
CA ILE A 66 -8.53 6.50 -3.44
C ILE A 66 -9.03 6.13 -4.84
N ARG A 67 -8.39 5.11 -5.45
CA ARG A 67 -8.84 4.57 -6.73
C ARG A 67 -10.21 3.93 -6.59
N ASN A 68 -11.10 4.25 -7.51
CA ASN A 68 -12.41 3.60 -7.60
C ASN A 68 -12.26 2.28 -8.37
N PRO A 69 -12.61 1.12 -7.76
CA PRO A 69 -12.55 -0.16 -8.47
C PRO A 69 -13.60 -0.28 -9.58
N ASP A 70 -14.70 0.48 -9.49
CA ASP A 70 -15.85 0.38 -10.39
C ASP A 70 -15.88 1.45 -11.50
N GLY A 71 -14.89 2.36 -11.53
CA GLY A 71 -14.89 3.42 -12.53
C GLY A 71 -13.66 4.33 -12.50
N PRO A 72 -13.56 5.26 -13.44
CA PRO A 72 -12.39 6.12 -13.56
C PRO A 72 -12.32 7.25 -12.52
N THR A 73 -13.46 7.64 -11.92
CA THR A 73 -13.52 8.77 -10.98
C THR A 73 -13.03 8.34 -9.60
N PRO A 74 -11.99 8.95 -9.05
CA PRO A 74 -11.52 8.66 -7.70
C PRO A 74 -12.59 8.87 -6.63
N LEU A 75 -12.51 8.07 -5.58
CA LEU A 75 -13.39 8.14 -4.42
C LEU A 75 -12.74 8.92 -3.27
N PRO A 76 -13.53 9.48 -2.34
CA PRO A 76 -13.01 10.05 -1.09
C PRO A 76 -12.14 9.06 -0.31
N GLY A 77 -10.97 9.53 0.12
CA GLY A 77 -10.08 8.85 1.06
C GLY A 77 -10.00 9.65 2.37
N VAL A 78 -8.82 10.19 2.71
CA VAL A 78 -8.67 11.13 3.83
C VAL A 78 -9.47 12.41 3.60
N ALA A 79 -9.61 12.88 2.35
CA ALA A 79 -10.56 13.94 2.02
C ALA A 79 -11.98 13.38 1.94
N THR A 80 -12.92 14.03 2.62
CA THR A 80 -14.36 13.70 2.54
C THR A 80 -14.99 14.30 1.29
N SER A 81 -14.47 15.44 0.84
CA SER A 81 -14.93 16.20 -0.33
C SER A 81 -13.84 17.14 -0.81
N TRP A 82 -14.04 17.68 -1.99
CA TRP A 82 -13.19 18.76 -2.53
C TRP A 82 -14.01 19.69 -3.41
N GLU A 83 -13.53 20.92 -3.49
CA GLU A 83 -14.07 21.95 -4.35
C GLU A 83 -13.01 22.33 -5.39
N ILE A 84 -13.46 22.59 -6.62
CA ILE A 84 -12.61 23.03 -7.72
C ILE A 84 -13.08 24.41 -8.15
N SER A 85 -12.18 25.38 -8.20
CA SER A 85 -12.48 26.74 -8.65
C SER A 85 -12.97 26.75 -10.11
N ASN A 86 -13.71 27.77 -10.49
CA ASN A 86 -14.28 27.92 -11.82
C ASN A 86 -13.24 27.87 -12.95
N ASP A 87 -12.00 28.30 -12.67
CA ASP A 87 -10.90 28.24 -13.63
C ASP A 87 -10.17 26.89 -13.64
N GLY A 88 -10.63 25.94 -12.83
CA GLY A 88 -10.07 24.58 -12.75
C GLY A 88 -8.67 24.48 -12.12
N LYS A 89 -8.18 25.55 -11.47
CA LYS A 89 -6.79 25.62 -11.00
C LYS A 89 -6.63 25.48 -9.49
N THR A 90 -7.67 25.70 -8.70
CA THR A 90 -7.60 25.62 -7.25
C THR A 90 -8.46 24.46 -6.77
N TYR A 91 -7.85 23.54 -6.06
CA TYR A 91 -8.52 22.46 -5.36
C TYR A 91 -8.48 22.74 -3.86
N THR A 92 -9.64 22.69 -3.21
CA THR A 92 -9.74 22.81 -1.74
C THR A 92 -10.32 21.50 -1.21
N PHE A 93 -9.50 20.72 -0.52
CA PHE A 93 -9.86 19.43 0.07
C PHE A 93 -10.30 19.62 1.51
N ASN A 94 -11.47 19.08 1.86
CA ASN A 94 -11.96 19.01 3.23
C ASN A 94 -11.61 17.63 3.80
N LEU A 95 -10.70 17.58 4.77
CA LEU A 95 -10.24 16.34 5.36
C LEU A 95 -11.19 15.87 6.47
N ARG A 96 -11.28 14.55 6.63
CA ARG A 96 -12.02 13.94 7.72
C ARG A 96 -11.31 14.16 9.05
N LYS A 97 -12.10 14.36 10.11
CA LYS A 97 -11.57 14.58 11.46
C LYS A 97 -11.29 13.29 12.22
N ASP A 98 -11.76 12.17 11.70
CA ASP A 98 -11.61 10.83 12.26
C ASP A 98 -10.49 10.01 11.59
N ALA A 99 -9.76 10.60 10.63
CA ALA A 99 -8.55 9.99 10.10
C ALA A 99 -7.45 9.99 11.16
N ALA A 100 -6.89 8.83 11.43
CA ALA A 100 -5.82 8.66 12.40
C ALA A 100 -4.67 7.82 11.83
N TRP A 101 -3.48 8.12 12.29
CA TRP A 101 -2.31 7.27 12.13
C TRP A 101 -2.42 6.03 13.01
N SER A 102 -1.69 4.97 12.69
CA SER A 102 -1.73 3.70 13.44
C SER A 102 -1.25 3.81 14.89
N ASN A 103 -0.54 4.88 15.24
CA ASN A 103 -0.13 5.21 16.60
C ASN A 103 -1.17 6.06 17.36
N GLY A 104 -2.27 6.45 16.71
CA GLY A 104 -3.37 7.23 17.30
C GLY A 104 -3.30 8.74 17.07
N ASP A 105 -2.22 9.27 16.49
CA ASP A 105 -2.13 10.67 16.12
C ASP A 105 -3.17 11.00 15.01
N SER A 106 -3.67 12.24 14.98
CA SER A 106 -4.58 12.69 13.92
C SER A 106 -3.85 12.89 12.60
N VAL A 107 -4.48 12.50 11.48
CA VAL A 107 -4.00 12.86 10.13
C VAL A 107 -4.52 14.25 9.79
N THR A 108 -3.62 15.14 9.41
CA THR A 108 -3.92 16.56 9.16
C THR A 108 -3.48 17.01 7.77
N ALA A 109 -3.93 18.18 7.34
CA ALA A 109 -3.46 18.81 6.11
C ALA A 109 -1.95 19.11 6.13
N PHE A 110 -1.37 19.30 7.32
CA PHE A 110 0.07 19.52 7.48
C PHE A 110 0.89 18.28 7.12
N ASP A 111 0.35 17.06 7.31
CA ASP A 111 1.03 15.83 6.93
C ASP A 111 1.18 15.72 5.41
N PHE A 112 0.17 16.16 4.65
CA PHE A 112 0.25 16.23 3.20
C PHE A 112 1.24 17.29 2.72
N VAL A 113 1.26 18.46 3.36
CA VAL A 113 2.24 19.51 3.05
C VAL A 113 3.66 19.02 3.33
N TYR A 114 3.89 18.34 4.45
CA TYR A 114 5.17 17.72 4.79
C TYR A 114 5.58 16.65 3.78
N ALA A 115 4.66 15.74 3.44
CA ALA A 115 4.90 14.66 2.49
C ALA A 115 5.26 15.20 1.10
N TRP A 116 4.52 16.18 0.59
CA TRP A 116 4.78 16.76 -0.73
C TRP A 116 6.05 17.59 -0.76
N LYS A 117 6.37 18.29 0.35
CA LYS A 117 7.69 18.89 0.50
C LYS A 117 8.79 17.85 0.39
N ARG A 118 8.65 16.72 1.09
CA ARG A 118 9.62 15.63 1.10
C ARG A 118 9.83 15.03 -0.30
N VAL A 119 8.75 14.72 -1.02
CA VAL A 119 8.81 14.20 -2.42
C VAL A 119 9.56 15.17 -3.33
N LEU A 120 9.32 16.46 -3.16
CA LEU A 120 9.89 17.51 -4.03
C LEU A 120 11.30 17.95 -3.62
N LEU A 121 11.84 17.52 -2.47
CA LEU A 121 13.22 17.83 -2.07
C LEU A 121 14.21 17.17 -3.03
N PRO A 122 15.10 17.94 -3.70
CA PRO A 122 16.10 17.37 -4.59
C PRO A 122 17.02 16.36 -3.91
N SER A 123 17.34 16.58 -2.64
CA SER A 123 18.22 15.75 -1.82
C SER A 123 17.64 14.37 -1.50
N LEU A 124 16.31 14.20 -1.45
CA LEU A 124 15.68 12.89 -1.28
C LEU A 124 15.89 11.99 -2.49
N GLY A 125 15.95 12.55 -3.70
CA GLY A 125 16.10 11.79 -4.94
C GLY A 125 14.86 10.94 -5.28
N SER A 126 13.66 11.42 -4.94
CA SER A 126 12.38 10.80 -5.33
C SER A 126 12.36 10.46 -6.81
N LYS A 127 11.71 9.32 -7.17
CA LYS A 127 11.61 8.86 -8.56
C LYS A 127 10.37 9.38 -9.29
N TYR A 128 9.36 9.84 -8.55
CA TYR A 128 8.09 10.31 -9.09
C TYR A 128 7.69 11.73 -8.60
N PRO A 129 8.64 12.70 -8.52
CA PRO A 129 8.28 14.07 -8.13
C PRO A 129 7.39 14.74 -9.18
N ASP A 130 7.45 14.28 -10.43
CA ASP A 130 6.65 14.73 -11.58
C ASP A 130 5.14 14.52 -11.38
N MET A 131 4.72 13.58 -10.53
CA MET A 131 3.30 13.44 -10.13
C MET A 131 2.73 14.72 -9.50
N LEU A 132 3.58 15.61 -9.00
CA LEU A 132 3.20 16.89 -8.39
C LEU A 132 3.56 18.12 -9.25
N TYR A 133 4.09 17.94 -10.47
CA TYR A 133 4.57 19.07 -11.29
C TYR A 133 3.46 19.96 -11.85
N ASP A 134 2.21 19.52 -11.84
CA ASP A 134 1.07 20.39 -12.13
C ASP A 134 0.83 21.46 -11.04
N VAL A 135 1.32 21.22 -9.81
CA VAL A 135 1.25 22.18 -8.71
C VAL A 135 2.20 23.35 -8.99
N VAL A 136 1.72 24.57 -8.76
CA VAL A 136 2.51 25.80 -8.94
C VAL A 136 3.86 25.70 -8.23
N ASN A 137 4.94 25.99 -8.96
CA ASN A 137 6.32 26.00 -8.46
C ASN A 137 6.86 24.66 -7.92
N ALA A 138 6.14 23.55 -8.08
CA ALA A 138 6.60 22.22 -7.61
C ALA A 138 7.83 21.75 -8.39
N GLU A 139 7.79 21.84 -9.70
CA GLU A 139 8.91 21.49 -10.58
C GLU A 139 10.13 22.39 -10.33
N GLU A 140 9.92 23.68 -10.19
CA GLU A 140 10.95 24.68 -9.93
C GLU A 140 11.63 24.44 -8.57
N PHE A 141 10.85 24.04 -7.56
CA PHE A 141 11.39 23.66 -6.26
C PHE A 141 12.18 22.35 -6.36
N ASN A 142 11.65 21.34 -7.03
CA ASN A 142 12.35 20.06 -7.19
C ASN A 142 13.64 20.19 -8.01
N LYS A 143 13.69 21.08 -9.00
CA LYS A 143 14.90 21.36 -9.80
C LYS A 143 15.87 22.35 -9.12
N GLY A 144 15.55 22.84 -7.93
CA GLY A 144 16.38 23.76 -7.17
C GLY A 144 16.37 25.23 -7.65
N SER A 145 15.52 25.57 -8.63
CA SER A 145 15.35 26.95 -9.10
C SER A 145 14.66 27.83 -8.07
N ILE A 146 13.87 27.22 -7.19
CA ILE A 146 13.24 27.83 -6.02
C ILE A 146 13.65 27.00 -4.80
N THR A 147 14.13 27.65 -3.75
CA THR A 147 14.56 26.99 -2.50
C THR A 147 13.53 27.12 -1.37
N ASN A 148 12.64 28.10 -1.46
CA ASN A 148 11.60 28.32 -0.47
C ASN A 148 10.33 27.54 -0.82
N PHE A 149 10.04 26.46 -0.08
CA PHE A 149 8.87 25.63 -0.28
C PHE A 149 7.54 26.38 -0.10
N SER A 150 7.49 27.47 0.69
CA SER A 150 6.26 28.25 0.87
C SER A 150 5.74 28.90 -0.43
N LYS A 151 6.54 28.90 -1.50
CA LYS A 151 6.14 29.35 -2.84
C LYS A 151 5.49 28.24 -3.68
N VAL A 152 5.55 26.98 -3.21
CA VAL A 152 4.86 25.86 -3.88
C VAL A 152 3.37 25.96 -3.60
N GLY A 153 2.56 25.69 -4.61
CA GLY A 153 1.12 25.86 -4.58
C GLY A 153 0.36 24.83 -3.73
N VAL A 154 0.91 24.42 -2.59
CA VAL A 154 0.24 23.55 -1.62
C VAL A 154 0.29 24.19 -0.24
N LYS A 155 -0.86 24.26 0.45
CA LYS A 155 -0.98 24.90 1.75
C LYS A 155 -2.02 24.22 2.63
N ALA A 156 -1.67 23.94 3.87
CA ALA A 156 -2.64 23.68 4.94
C ALA A 156 -3.22 25.02 5.40
N ILE A 157 -4.52 25.19 5.26
CA ILE A 157 -5.24 26.37 5.75
C ILE A 157 -5.49 26.22 7.25
N ASP A 158 -5.85 25.01 7.66
CA ASP A 158 -5.97 24.52 9.02
C ASP A 158 -5.73 23.01 9.03
N ASP A 159 -5.95 22.31 10.16
CA ASP A 159 -5.72 20.86 10.29
C ASP A 159 -6.57 20.03 9.31
N SER A 160 -7.73 20.53 8.91
CA SER A 160 -8.72 19.80 8.11
C SER A 160 -8.91 20.34 6.69
N THR A 161 -8.19 21.40 6.31
CA THR A 161 -8.36 22.05 5.00
C THR A 161 -7.03 22.16 4.28
N LEU A 162 -6.89 21.42 3.17
CA LEU A 162 -5.73 21.49 2.28
C LEU A 162 -6.12 22.21 0.99
N GLN A 163 -5.36 23.23 0.63
CA GLN A 163 -5.55 23.94 -0.64
C GLN A 163 -4.36 23.70 -1.58
N VAL A 164 -4.67 23.42 -2.85
CA VAL A 164 -3.69 23.15 -3.90
C VAL A 164 -3.96 24.04 -5.09
N HIS A 165 -2.93 24.74 -5.57
CA HIS A 165 -2.99 25.60 -6.75
C HIS A 165 -2.19 24.97 -7.89
N LEU A 166 -2.83 24.75 -9.04
CA LEU A 166 -2.22 24.22 -10.25
C LEU A 166 -1.77 25.31 -11.19
N LYS A 167 -0.71 25.05 -11.96
CA LYS A 167 -0.23 25.92 -13.04
C LYS A 167 -1.30 26.12 -14.13
N ASN A 168 -1.95 25.01 -14.51
CA ASN A 168 -3.01 24.96 -15.51
C ASN A 168 -4.13 24.02 -15.03
N PRO A 169 -5.36 24.15 -15.58
CA PRO A 169 -6.41 23.17 -15.30
C PRO A 169 -5.94 21.77 -15.71
N ALA A 170 -6.04 20.80 -14.77
CA ALA A 170 -5.65 19.41 -14.98
C ALA A 170 -6.81 18.48 -14.56
N PRO A 171 -7.70 18.10 -15.47
CA PRO A 171 -8.85 17.24 -15.14
C PRO A 171 -8.45 15.88 -14.53
N TYR A 172 -7.26 15.40 -14.84
CA TYR A 172 -6.67 14.14 -14.35
C TYR A 172 -5.96 14.29 -12.99
N PHE A 173 -5.91 15.48 -12.39
CA PHE A 173 -5.13 15.72 -11.18
C PHE A 173 -5.54 14.81 -10.02
N LEU A 174 -6.84 14.56 -9.84
CA LEU A 174 -7.31 13.62 -8.80
C LEU A 174 -6.83 12.18 -9.03
N GLU A 175 -6.66 11.76 -10.28
CA GLU A 175 -6.12 10.43 -10.61
C GLU A 175 -4.64 10.32 -10.24
N LEU A 176 -3.84 11.39 -10.45
CA LEU A 176 -2.46 11.45 -9.98
C LEU A 176 -2.37 11.30 -8.46
N LEU A 177 -3.32 11.87 -7.71
CA LEU A 177 -3.38 11.77 -6.25
C LEU A 177 -3.74 10.37 -5.73
N CYS A 178 -4.15 9.45 -6.60
CA CYS A 178 -4.30 8.03 -6.25
C CYS A 178 -2.96 7.29 -6.16
N HIS A 179 -1.87 7.87 -6.69
CA HIS A 179 -0.55 7.24 -6.65
C HIS A 179 0.05 7.30 -5.24
N TYR A 180 0.71 6.22 -4.82
CA TYR A 180 1.27 6.13 -3.46
C TYR A 180 2.29 7.22 -3.12
N THR A 181 3.02 7.76 -4.10
CA THR A 181 3.98 8.87 -3.93
C THR A 181 3.33 10.15 -3.38
N THR A 182 2.04 10.37 -3.62
CA THR A 182 1.33 11.57 -3.15
C THR A 182 0.71 11.41 -1.76
N ARG A 183 0.82 10.22 -1.16
CA ARG A 183 0.24 9.91 0.15
C ARG A 183 1.01 10.57 1.28
N PRO A 184 0.33 10.86 2.40
CA PRO A 184 0.99 11.44 3.55
C PRO A 184 1.92 10.44 4.22
N VAL A 185 2.93 10.93 4.92
CA VAL A 185 3.83 10.17 5.76
C VAL A 185 3.91 10.81 7.14
N HIS A 186 4.05 10.00 8.19
CA HIS A 186 4.06 10.48 9.56
C HIS A 186 5.38 11.19 9.88
N LYS A 187 5.32 12.53 9.98
CA LYS A 187 6.50 13.38 10.18
C LYS A 187 7.35 12.96 11.37
N ALA A 188 6.74 12.78 12.55
CA ALA A 188 7.47 12.45 13.77
C ALA A 188 8.21 11.12 13.66
N THR A 189 7.63 10.13 12.96
CA THR A 189 8.29 8.85 12.72
C THR A 189 9.52 9.02 11.80
N ILE A 190 9.40 9.77 10.71
CA ILE A 190 10.54 10.00 9.81
C ILE A 190 11.67 10.71 10.56
N GLU A 191 11.35 11.80 11.28
CA GLU A 191 12.34 12.62 11.98
C GLU A 191 12.96 11.91 13.21
N ALA A 192 12.34 10.84 13.73
CA ALA A 192 12.95 9.98 14.74
C ALA A 192 14.08 9.09 14.18
N PHE A 193 14.12 8.86 12.86
CA PHE A 193 15.09 7.98 12.22
C PHE A 193 16.02 8.72 11.22
N GLY A 194 15.96 10.05 11.16
CA GLY A 194 16.82 10.85 10.30
C GLY A 194 16.20 12.19 9.92
N GLU A 195 16.81 12.88 8.99
CA GLU A 195 16.29 14.13 8.44
C GLU A 195 15.15 13.84 7.44
N ILE A 196 14.38 14.87 7.08
CA ILE A 196 13.25 14.76 6.14
C ILE A 196 13.61 14.07 4.82
N ASP A 197 14.84 14.21 4.35
CA ASP A 197 15.36 13.67 3.10
C ASP A 197 16.28 12.46 3.28
N THR A 198 16.32 11.88 4.48
CA THR A 198 17.06 10.62 4.71
C THR A 198 16.33 9.46 4.03
N ALA A 199 16.99 8.85 3.04
CA ALA A 199 16.52 7.65 2.37
C ALA A 199 17.05 6.38 3.05
N GLY A 200 16.31 5.25 2.93
CA GLY A 200 16.76 3.94 3.42
C GLY A 200 16.86 3.83 4.94
N SER A 201 16.18 4.68 5.68
CA SER A 201 16.19 4.65 7.14
C SER A 201 15.25 3.58 7.71
N GLN A 202 15.33 3.32 9.01
CA GLN A 202 14.60 2.24 9.69
C GLN A 202 13.10 2.55 9.92
N TRP A 203 12.61 3.73 9.58
CA TRP A 203 11.21 4.08 9.79
C TRP A 203 10.23 3.19 8.98
N THR A 204 10.70 2.58 7.89
CA THR A 204 9.91 1.71 7.01
C THR A 204 9.84 0.25 7.49
N ARG A 205 10.43 -0.08 8.64
CA ARG A 205 10.53 -1.47 9.14
C ARG A 205 9.40 -1.81 10.11
N PRO A 206 9.07 -3.12 10.28
CA PRO A 206 8.11 -3.57 11.30
C PRO A 206 8.42 -2.97 12.67
N GLY A 207 7.38 -2.55 13.38
CA GLY A 207 7.50 -1.88 14.68
C GLY A 207 7.78 -0.38 14.62
N ASN A 208 8.27 0.14 13.49
CA ASN A 208 8.56 1.56 13.29
C ASN A 208 7.58 2.24 12.32
N PHE A 209 7.04 1.48 11.36
CA PHE A 209 6.17 2.01 10.32
C PHE A 209 4.85 2.50 10.91
N VAL A 210 4.58 3.80 10.80
CA VAL A 210 3.30 4.43 11.17
C VAL A 210 2.56 4.80 9.90
N GLY A 211 1.46 4.10 9.62
CA GLY A 211 0.62 4.30 8.45
C GLY A 211 -0.78 4.78 8.84
N ASN A 212 -1.52 5.30 7.87
CA ASN A 212 -2.91 5.74 8.02
C ASN A 212 -3.90 4.91 7.18
N GLY A 213 -3.44 3.79 6.64
CA GLY A 213 -4.23 2.90 5.79
C GLY A 213 -5.01 1.83 6.58
N PRO A 214 -5.74 0.97 5.84
CA PRO A 214 -6.57 -0.08 6.43
C PRO A 214 -5.79 -1.19 7.15
N PHE A 215 -4.48 -1.29 6.93
CA PHE A 215 -3.59 -2.27 7.58
C PHE A 215 -2.35 -1.61 8.15
N THR A 216 -1.70 -2.30 9.11
CA THR A 216 -0.41 -1.96 9.71
C THR A 216 0.64 -3.00 9.34
N LEU A 217 1.90 -2.59 9.21
CA LEU A 217 3.01 -3.51 8.95
C LEU A 217 3.36 -4.29 10.22
N ASP A 218 3.18 -5.61 10.20
CA ASP A 218 3.47 -6.50 11.32
C ASP A 218 4.82 -7.20 11.16
N THR A 219 5.03 -7.84 10.01
CA THR A 219 6.22 -8.68 9.77
C THR A 219 6.81 -8.38 8.40
N TRP A 220 8.13 -8.39 8.30
CA TRP A 220 8.86 -8.39 7.05
C TRP A 220 10.06 -9.33 7.17
N GLU A 221 9.88 -10.58 6.75
CA GLU A 221 10.94 -11.57 6.63
C GLU A 221 11.43 -11.60 5.18
N LEU A 222 12.68 -11.16 4.96
CA LEU A 222 13.27 -11.04 3.62
C LEU A 222 13.19 -12.33 2.81
N ASN A 223 12.75 -12.22 1.57
CA ASN A 223 12.55 -13.32 0.61
C ASN A 223 11.59 -14.41 1.09
N LYS A 224 10.78 -14.13 2.11
CA LYS A 224 9.84 -15.09 2.67
C LYS A 224 8.41 -14.58 2.69
N VAL A 225 8.14 -13.50 3.44
CA VAL A 225 6.79 -12.95 3.57
C VAL A 225 6.80 -11.54 4.15
N ILE A 226 5.86 -10.71 3.68
CA ILE A 226 5.47 -9.47 4.36
C ILE A 226 4.04 -9.67 4.83
N ILE A 227 3.80 -9.45 6.14
CA ILE A 227 2.48 -9.58 6.75
C ILE A 227 2.00 -8.20 7.19
N VAL A 228 0.80 -7.85 6.77
CA VAL A 228 0.10 -6.68 7.27
C VAL A 228 -1.18 -7.11 7.98
N LYS A 229 -1.49 -6.47 9.12
CA LYS A 229 -2.65 -6.75 9.96
C LYS A 229 -3.64 -5.61 9.93
N LYS A 230 -4.91 -5.94 10.08
CA LYS A 230 -6.01 -4.96 10.12
C LYS A 230 -5.69 -3.85 11.12
N ASN A 231 -5.80 -2.60 10.66
CA ASN A 231 -5.55 -1.41 11.47
C ASN A 231 -6.81 -1.05 12.27
N PRO A 232 -6.80 -1.15 13.61
CA PRO A 232 -7.97 -0.82 14.43
C PRO A 232 -8.29 0.68 14.45
N THR A 233 -7.31 1.54 14.18
CA THR A 233 -7.47 3.01 14.18
C THR A 233 -7.89 3.57 12.82
N TYR A 234 -7.96 2.73 11.78
CA TYR A 234 -8.39 3.18 10.46
C TYR A 234 -9.85 3.65 10.50
N TRP A 235 -10.11 4.85 10.00
CA TRP A 235 -11.42 5.48 10.06
C TRP A 235 -12.56 4.61 9.49
N ASN A 236 -12.29 3.86 8.43
CA ASN A 236 -13.26 2.98 7.78
C ASN A 236 -13.06 1.49 8.15
N ASN A 237 -12.56 1.22 9.34
CA ASN A 237 -12.24 -0.14 9.80
C ASN A 237 -13.44 -1.10 9.73
N ALA A 238 -14.68 -0.60 9.86
CA ALA A 238 -15.89 -1.42 9.82
C ALA A 238 -16.10 -2.15 8.48
N VAL A 239 -15.63 -1.59 7.36
CA VAL A 239 -15.77 -2.22 6.04
C VAL A 239 -14.62 -3.17 5.71
N VAL A 240 -13.49 -3.09 6.42
CA VAL A 240 -12.34 -3.98 6.23
C VAL A 240 -12.69 -5.36 6.76
N LYS A 241 -12.79 -6.34 5.87
CA LYS A 241 -13.19 -7.72 6.22
C LYS A 241 -12.00 -8.62 6.53
N LEU A 242 -10.86 -8.39 5.89
CA LEU A 242 -9.67 -9.18 6.12
C LEU A 242 -9.01 -8.81 7.45
N ASN A 243 -8.53 -9.82 8.16
CA ASN A 243 -7.70 -9.64 9.37
C ASN A 243 -6.23 -9.44 9.00
N GLU A 244 -5.75 -10.15 7.98
CA GLU A 244 -4.36 -10.09 7.53
C GLU A 244 -4.25 -10.20 6.00
N ILE A 245 -3.18 -9.65 5.44
CA ILE A 245 -2.72 -9.93 4.08
C ILE A 245 -1.25 -10.36 4.17
N HIS A 246 -0.94 -11.51 3.57
CA HIS A 246 0.41 -12.04 3.48
C HIS A 246 0.88 -11.90 2.03
N PHE A 247 1.92 -11.11 1.80
CA PHE A 247 2.55 -10.90 0.52
C PHE A 247 3.79 -11.79 0.42
N PHE A 248 3.77 -12.73 -0.53
CA PHE A 248 4.87 -13.66 -0.77
C PHE A 248 5.72 -13.18 -1.95
N PRO A 249 7.00 -12.84 -1.74
CA PRO A 249 7.91 -12.47 -2.82
C PRO A 249 8.32 -13.73 -3.60
N VAL A 250 7.72 -13.94 -4.76
CA VAL A 250 7.99 -15.07 -5.64
C VAL A 250 8.24 -14.54 -7.04
N ASP A 251 9.51 -14.42 -7.42
CA ASP A 251 9.95 -13.82 -8.68
C ASP A 251 9.80 -14.75 -9.90
N ASN A 252 9.65 -16.07 -9.66
CA ASN A 252 9.47 -17.05 -10.70
C ASN A 252 7.99 -17.37 -10.93
N ALA A 253 7.44 -16.97 -12.09
CA ALA A 253 6.03 -17.13 -12.44
C ALA A 253 5.56 -18.59 -12.40
N SER A 254 6.40 -19.57 -12.84
CA SER A 254 6.02 -21.00 -12.82
C SER A 254 5.97 -21.54 -11.38
N ARG A 255 6.84 -21.07 -10.48
CA ARG A 255 6.79 -21.40 -9.06
C ARG A 255 5.56 -20.78 -8.40
N GLU A 256 5.25 -19.52 -8.71
CA GLU A 256 4.06 -18.84 -8.19
C GLU A 256 2.77 -19.54 -8.64
N ASP A 257 2.68 -19.94 -9.91
CA ASP A 257 1.59 -20.74 -10.44
C ASP A 257 1.44 -22.10 -9.72
N LEU A 258 2.56 -22.78 -9.43
CA LEU A 258 2.54 -24.04 -8.67
C LEU A 258 1.99 -23.83 -7.26
N MET A 259 2.41 -22.74 -6.57
CA MET A 259 1.90 -22.39 -5.24
C MET A 259 0.40 -22.09 -5.28
N PHE A 260 -0.08 -21.38 -6.30
CA PHE A 260 -1.51 -21.13 -6.50
C PHE A 260 -2.29 -22.44 -6.68
N ARG A 261 -1.88 -23.30 -7.62
CA ARG A 261 -2.57 -24.57 -7.89
C ARG A 261 -2.52 -25.57 -6.74
N SER A 262 -1.50 -25.49 -5.89
CA SER A 262 -1.40 -26.31 -4.67
C SER A 262 -2.15 -25.71 -3.47
N GLY A 263 -2.83 -24.56 -3.63
CA GLY A 263 -3.60 -23.92 -2.58
C GLY A 263 -2.74 -23.22 -1.52
N GLN A 264 -1.55 -22.73 -1.89
CA GLN A 264 -0.70 -21.92 -1.03
C GLN A 264 -0.94 -20.41 -1.23
N LEU A 265 -1.51 -20.02 -2.38
CA LEU A 265 -1.85 -18.63 -2.71
C LEU A 265 -3.31 -18.54 -3.16
N HIS A 266 -3.97 -17.41 -2.84
CA HIS A 266 -5.28 -17.06 -3.40
C HIS A 266 -5.14 -16.29 -4.72
N VAL A 267 -4.06 -15.52 -4.86
CA VAL A 267 -3.83 -14.65 -6.01
C VAL A 267 -2.36 -14.71 -6.41
N THR A 268 -2.08 -14.76 -7.71
CA THR A 268 -0.73 -14.63 -8.26
C THR A 268 -0.47 -13.22 -8.75
N SER A 269 0.79 -12.81 -8.78
CA SER A 269 1.23 -11.54 -9.36
C SER A 269 1.17 -11.58 -10.89
N THR A 270 1.45 -12.76 -11.46
CA THR A 270 1.49 -12.98 -12.91
C THR A 270 1.12 -14.41 -13.25
N VAL A 271 0.78 -14.64 -14.51
CA VAL A 271 0.55 -15.98 -15.08
C VAL A 271 1.70 -16.30 -16.03
N PRO A 272 2.30 -17.50 -15.96
CA PRO A 272 3.30 -17.90 -16.95
C PRO A 272 2.76 -17.76 -18.38
N PRO A 273 3.50 -17.10 -19.31
CA PRO A 273 3.01 -16.84 -20.67
C PRO A 273 2.49 -18.08 -21.40
N GLU A 274 3.16 -19.22 -21.21
CA GLU A 274 2.79 -20.51 -21.83
C GLU A 274 1.49 -21.10 -21.28
N LYS A 275 0.98 -20.60 -20.15
CA LYS A 275 -0.25 -21.07 -19.51
C LYS A 275 -1.45 -20.13 -19.66
N VAL A 276 -1.25 -18.96 -20.24
CA VAL A 276 -2.32 -17.95 -20.38
C VAL A 276 -3.56 -18.52 -21.05
N GLU A 277 -3.37 -19.30 -22.13
CA GLU A 277 -4.50 -19.91 -22.86
C GLU A 277 -5.27 -20.93 -22.00
N SER A 278 -4.56 -21.69 -21.13
CA SER A 278 -5.20 -22.70 -20.27
C SER A 278 -5.98 -22.11 -19.08
N TYR A 279 -5.92 -20.81 -18.86
CA TYR A 279 -6.67 -20.09 -17.83
C TYR A 279 -7.80 -19.22 -18.39
N LYS A 280 -8.07 -19.28 -19.71
CA LYS A 280 -9.16 -18.52 -20.34
C LYS A 280 -10.49 -19.29 -20.36
N ASP A 281 -10.47 -20.58 -20.14
CA ASP A 281 -11.62 -21.49 -20.08
C ASP A 281 -12.06 -21.70 -18.60
#